data_767d9760687f8972323f67816f81a046
#
_entry.id   767d9760687f8972323f67816f81a046
#
_cell.length_a   1.000
_cell.length_b   1.000
_cell.length_c   1.000
_cell.angle_alpha   90.00
_cell.angle_beta   90.00
_cell.angle_gamma   90.00
#
_symmetry.space_group_name_H-M   'P 1'
#
loop_
_entity.id
_entity.type
_entity.pdbx_description
1 polymer ?
#
loop_
_entity_poly.entity_id
_entity_poly.type
_entity_poly.pdbx_seq_one_letter_code
_entity_poly.pdbx_strand_id
1 'polypeptide(L)'
;GVKVMVDDYEVIKLLNDKVATYDYLRDCEGLNIPAYRMVNTADEFEAAYAELKKDFDQVCVKFVKDEGAMSYRRIIHVDRFKRLRIYPGAEITYEDYVGALREVERFDDLMVMPYLPGNEISVDCLNTEDGLIAIPRFKGSARHEKIVFDENILAMTKTIMERVDLQCPCNIQFRLKDGVPYLLEINTRMSGGLQMTCEAENINIPNIALNKDLGKHIK
;
A
#
# COMPACT_ATOMS: atom_id res chain seq x y z
N GLY A 1 -13.73 -28.54 14.93
CA GLY A 1 -12.87 -27.34 14.85
C GLY A 1 -13.67 -26.12 14.45
N VAL A 2 -13.13 -24.95 14.66
CA VAL A 2 -13.72 -23.68 14.18
C VAL A 2 -13.24 -23.47 12.75
N LYS A 3 -14.16 -23.20 11.81
CA LYS A 3 -13.80 -22.80 10.45
C LYS A 3 -13.36 -21.33 10.48
N VAL A 4 -12.23 -21.03 9.85
CA VAL A 4 -11.67 -19.68 9.75
C VAL A 4 -11.68 -19.28 8.28
N MET A 5 -12.28 -18.14 7.99
CA MET A 5 -12.26 -17.55 6.65
C MET A 5 -10.91 -16.83 6.44
N VAL A 6 -10.03 -17.46 5.72
CA VAL A 6 -8.67 -17.01 5.47
C VAL A 6 -8.19 -17.53 4.12
N ASP A 7 -7.41 -16.73 3.41
CA ASP A 7 -6.78 -17.14 2.16
C ASP A 7 -5.61 -18.12 2.39
N ASP A 8 -5.07 -18.67 1.31
CA ASP A 8 -3.92 -19.56 1.36
C ASP A 8 -2.71 -18.90 2.03
N TYR A 9 -1.99 -19.66 2.86
CA TYR A 9 -0.86 -19.15 3.63
C TYR A 9 0.25 -18.58 2.75
N GLU A 10 0.57 -19.22 1.60
CA GLU A 10 1.64 -18.73 0.72
C GLU A 10 1.23 -17.43 0.01
N VAL A 11 -0.05 -17.26 -0.31
CA VAL A 11 -0.59 -16.01 -0.85
C VAL A 11 -0.51 -14.89 0.20
N ILE A 12 -0.92 -15.16 1.43
CA ILE A 12 -0.83 -14.18 2.54
C ILE A 12 0.63 -13.79 2.79
N LYS A 13 1.52 -14.77 2.84
CA LYS A 13 2.95 -14.54 3.05
C LYS A 13 3.57 -13.70 1.94
N LEU A 14 3.23 -13.98 0.68
CA LEU A 14 3.65 -13.20 -0.48
C LEU A 14 3.20 -11.74 -0.35
N LEU A 15 1.92 -11.52 -0.06
CA LEU A 15 1.32 -10.18 -0.05
C LEU A 15 1.66 -9.36 1.21
N ASN A 16 2.08 -10.01 2.29
CA ASN A 16 2.60 -9.33 3.48
C ASN A 16 4.05 -8.84 3.31
N ASP A 17 4.76 -9.34 2.31
CA ASP A 17 6.08 -8.83 1.92
C ASP A 17 5.91 -7.88 0.72
N LYS A 18 6.12 -6.58 0.95
CA LYS A 18 5.93 -5.55 -0.08
C LYS A 18 6.85 -5.74 -1.28
N VAL A 19 8.10 -6.16 -1.04
CA VAL A 19 9.08 -6.40 -2.10
C VAL A 19 8.65 -7.60 -2.94
N ALA A 20 8.35 -8.71 -2.28
CA ALA A 20 7.87 -9.92 -2.95
C ALA A 20 6.57 -9.64 -3.75
N THR A 21 5.65 -8.85 -3.19
CA THR A 21 4.42 -8.40 -3.87
C THR A 21 4.75 -7.61 -5.14
N TYR A 22 5.63 -6.63 -5.05
CA TYR A 22 6.00 -5.79 -6.19
C TYR A 22 6.71 -6.59 -7.28
N ASP A 23 7.61 -7.50 -6.91
CA ASP A 23 8.31 -8.36 -7.86
C ASP A 23 7.36 -9.35 -8.54
N TYR A 24 6.43 -9.94 -7.78
CA TYR A 24 5.43 -10.88 -8.31
C TYR A 24 4.45 -10.23 -9.31
N LEU A 25 4.14 -8.94 -9.10
CA LEU A 25 3.19 -8.20 -9.92
C LEU A 25 3.86 -7.34 -11.01
N ARG A 26 5.18 -7.30 -11.08
CA ARG A 26 5.96 -6.41 -11.95
C ARG A 26 5.60 -6.55 -13.43
N ASP A 27 5.34 -7.78 -13.87
CA ASP A 27 5.06 -8.10 -15.28
C ASP A 27 3.57 -8.03 -15.63
N CYS A 28 2.73 -7.60 -14.68
CA CYS A 28 1.30 -7.43 -14.94
C CYS A 28 1.06 -6.18 -15.81
N GLU A 29 0.51 -6.40 -16.99
CA GLU A 29 0.19 -5.31 -17.93
C GLU A 29 -0.84 -4.35 -17.33
N GLY A 30 -0.61 -3.05 -17.52
CA GLY A 30 -1.49 -1.99 -17.03
C GLY A 30 -1.34 -1.69 -15.52
N LEU A 31 -0.45 -2.37 -14.81
CA LEU A 31 -0.19 -2.12 -13.39
C LEU A 31 1.07 -1.28 -13.19
N ASN A 32 0.96 -0.15 -12.51
CA ASN A 32 2.10 0.69 -12.18
C ASN A 32 2.66 0.32 -10.80
N ILE A 33 3.87 -0.21 -10.79
CA ILE A 33 4.64 -0.50 -9.57
C ILE A 33 5.65 0.64 -9.36
N PRO A 34 5.73 1.23 -8.14
CA PRO A 34 6.75 2.24 -7.86
C PRO A 34 8.17 1.68 -8.00
N ALA A 35 9.09 2.47 -8.52
CA ALA A 35 10.52 2.11 -8.44
C ALA A 35 10.93 2.00 -6.97
N TYR A 36 11.86 1.10 -6.67
CA TYR A 36 12.43 0.99 -5.32
C TYR A 36 13.85 0.46 -5.35
N ARG A 37 14.58 0.66 -4.27
CA ARG A 37 15.90 0.06 -3.99
C ARG A 37 15.88 -0.56 -2.60
N MET A 38 16.48 -1.72 -2.48
CA MET A 38 16.68 -2.40 -1.20
C MET A 38 18.10 -2.11 -0.71
N VAL A 39 18.21 -1.70 0.53
CA VAL A 39 19.49 -1.33 1.16
C VAL A 39 19.52 -1.81 2.61
N ASN A 40 20.72 -2.07 3.15
CA ASN A 40 20.92 -2.45 4.54
C ASN A 40 22.19 -1.86 5.16
N THR A 41 22.82 -0.92 4.46
CA THR A 41 23.91 -0.08 4.96
C THR A 41 23.67 1.39 4.63
N ALA A 42 24.28 2.29 5.38
CA ALA A 42 24.17 3.72 5.15
C ALA A 42 24.70 4.14 3.76
N ASP A 43 25.81 3.54 3.32
CA ASP A 43 26.39 3.85 2.00
C ASP A 43 25.48 3.40 0.85
N GLU A 44 24.85 2.23 0.96
CA GLU A 44 23.83 1.77 0.00
C GLU A 44 22.62 2.71 -0.02
N PHE A 45 22.18 3.16 1.15
CA PHE A 45 21.08 4.14 1.24
C PHE A 45 21.44 5.45 0.53
N GLU A 46 22.60 6.02 0.76
CA GLU A 46 23.04 7.26 0.12
C GLU A 46 23.12 7.11 -1.41
N ALA A 47 23.64 5.97 -1.90
CA ALA A 47 23.68 5.66 -3.32
C ALA A 47 22.27 5.54 -3.94
N ALA A 48 21.39 4.78 -3.30
CA ALA A 48 20.00 4.61 -3.73
C ALA A 48 19.20 5.93 -3.70
N TYR A 49 19.41 6.72 -2.65
CA TYR A 49 18.80 8.04 -2.53
C TYR A 49 19.25 8.97 -3.67
N ALA A 50 20.57 9.05 -3.93
CA ALA A 50 21.11 9.88 -4.99
C ALA A 50 20.66 9.43 -6.39
N GLU A 51 20.47 8.13 -6.60
CA GLU A 51 19.93 7.59 -7.85
C GLU A 51 18.48 8.02 -8.05
N LEU A 52 17.60 7.76 -7.06
CA LEU A 52 16.17 8.10 -7.15
C LEU A 52 15.93 9.61 -7.25
N LYS A 53 16.78 10.42 -6.64
CA LYS A 53 16.70 11.88 -6.72
C LYS A 53 16.97 12.46 -8.10
N LYS A 54 17.50 11.68 -9.06
CA LYS A 54 17.65 12.13 -10.46
C LYS A 54 16.30 12.25 -11.17
N ASP A 55 15.36 11.36 -10.82
CA ASP A 55 14.09 11.24 -11.51
C ASP A 55 12.88 11.67 -10.66
N PHE A 56 13.09 11.81 -9.35
CA PHE A 56 12.02 12.10 -8.40
C PHE A 56 12.37 13.22 -7.43
N ASP A 57 11.45 14.17 -7.24
CA ASP A 57 11.65 15.31 -6.34
C ASP A 57 11.77 14.92 -4.87
N GLN A 58 11.08 13.87 -4.46
CA GLN A 58 11.03 13.42 -3.08
C GLN A 58 11.16 11.90 -2.98
N VAL A 59 11.81 11.46 -1.92
CA VAL A 59 12.05 10.06 -1.60
C VAL A 59 11.47 9.74 -0.23
N CYS A 60 10.96 8.56 -0.07
CA CYS A 60 10.53 8.01 1.20
C CYS A 60 11.16 6.63 1.43
N VAL A 61 11.13 6.21 2.68
CA VAL A 61 11.71 4.95 3.12
C VAL A 61 10.77 4.21 4.05
N LYS A 62 10.89 2.90 4.08
CA LYS A 62 10.19 2.02 5.00
C LYS A 62 10.99 0.72 5.18
N PHE A 63 11.10 0.21 6.40
CA PHE A 63 11.59 -1.15 6.59
C PHE A 63 10.61 -2.15 5.99
N VAL A 64 11.13 -3.22 5.36
CA VAL A 64 10.31 -4.24 4.67
C VAL A 64 9.42 -4.98 5.67
N LYS A 65 10.01 -5.37 6.78
CA LYS A 65 9.29 -6.01 7.89
C LYS A 65 8.88 -4.96 8.91
N ASP A 66 7.70 -4.39 8.73
CA ASP A 66 7.18 -3.33 9.59
C ASP A 66 5.65 -3.37 9.62
N GLU A 67 5.08 -3.13 10.80
CA GLU A 67 3.64 -3.08 11.00
C GLU A 67 3.10 -1.65 10.89
N GLY A 68 2.00 -1.47 10.19
CA GLY A 68 1.20 -0.25 10.23
C GLY A 68 1.92 1.04 9.77
N ALA A 69 2.96 0.95 8.95
CA ALA A 69 3.76 2.10 8.51
C ALA A 69 4.54 2.82 9.64
N MET A 70 4.87 2.15 10.74
CA MET A 70 5.58 2.75 11.87
C MET A 70 6.98 3.26 11.47
N SER A 71 7.69 2.55 10.60
CA SER A 71 9.02 2.94 10.12
C SER A 71 9.00 3.88 8.90
N TYR A 72 7.82 4.16 8.34
CA TYR A 72 7.71 5.03 7.18
C TYR A 72 8.25 6.43 7.49
N ARG A 73 9.17 6.92 6.65
CA ARG A 73 9.69 8.29 6.73
C ARG A 73 9.76 8.91 5.34
N ARG A 74 9.30 10.13 5.21
CA ARG A 74 9.55 11.00 4.06
C ARG A 74 10.81 11.80 4.31
N ILE A 75 11.79 11.68 3.41
CA ILE A 75 13.04 12.42 3.52
C ILE A 75 12.83 13.84 3.01
N ILE A 76 13.14 14.81 3.86
CA ILE A 76 12.96 16.24 3.58
C ILE A 76 14.27 17.01 3.72
N HIS A 77 14.36 18.12 3.01
CA HIS A 77 15.44 19.09 3.14
C HIS A 77 14.88 20.38 3.71
N VAL A 78 15.01 20.57 5.01
CA VAL A 78 14.61 21.77 5.71
C VAL A 78 15.66 22.15 6.75
N ASP A 79 15.80 23.44 6.99
CA ASP A 79 16.59 23.96 8.09
C ASP A 79 16.14 23.34 9.43
N ARG A 80 17.11 22.88 10.24
CA ARG A 80 16.85 22.25 11.54
C ARG A 80 16.04 23.15 12.47
N PHE A 81 16.25 24.46 12.42
CA PHE A 81 15.48 25.39 13.22
C PHE A 81 14.02 25.48 12.77
N LYS A 82 13.75 25.49 11.46
CA LYS A 82 12.38 25.42 10.93
C LYS A 82 11.66 24.16 11.35
N ARG A 83 12.40 23.02 11.44
CA ARG A 83 11.83 21.75 11.88
C ARG A 83 11.29 21.77 13.30
N LEU A 84 11.85 22.57 14.20
CA LEU A 84 11.33 22.73 15.56
C LEU A 84 9.90 23.30 15.61
N ARG A 85 9.45 23.92 14.52
CA ARG A 85 8.11 24.51 14.37
C ARG A 85 7.12 23.64 13.61
N ILE A 86 7.57 22.50 13.07
CA ILE A 86 6.73 21.55 12.33
C ILE A 86 6.33 20.44 13.28
N TYR A 87 5.05 20.08 13.26
CA TYR A 87 4.55 18.94 14.04
C TYR A 87 5.36 17.68 13.68
N PRO A 88 5.87 16.92 14.66
CA PRO A 88 6.63 15.71 14.40
C PRO A 88 5.71 14.66 13.73
N GLY A 89 5.86 14.52 12.43
CA GLY A 89 5.14 13.54 11.61
C GLY A 89 6.08 12.48 11.06
N ALA A 90 5.69 11.87 9.95
CA ALA A 90 6.50 10.90 9.22
C ALA A 90 7.68 11.54 8.44
N GLU A 91 8.03 12.79 8.72
CA GLU A 91 9.10 13.51 8.03
C GLU A 91 10.39 13.49 8.84
N ILE A 92 11.51 13.31 8.16
CA ILE A 92 12.86 13.36 8.74
C ILE A 92 13.79 14.07 7.77
N THR A 93 14.78 14.82 8.29
CA THR A 93 15.80 15.42 7.43
C THR A 93 16.75 14.34 6.91
N TYR A 94 17.31 14.58 5.72
CA TYR A 94 18.31 13.67 5.14
C TYR A 94 19.48 13.45 6.11
N GLU A 95 19.99 14.53 6.69
CA GLU A 95 21.13 14.52 7.59
C GLU A 95 20.85 13.72 8.87
N ASP A 96 19.66 13.89 9.46
CA ASP A 96 19.27 13.16 10.67
C ASP A 96 19.07 11.67 10.36
N TYR A 97 18.50 11.36 9.20
CA TYR A 97 18.28 9.96 8.79
C TYR A 97 19.60 9.23 8.51
N VAL A 98 20.48 9.84 7.71
CA VAL A 98 21.82 9.27 7.44
C VAL A 98 22.62 9.15 8.74
N GLY A 99 22.56 10.17 9.61
CA GLY A 99 23.22 10.14 10.91
C GLY A 99 22.80 8.93 11.73
N ALA A 100 21.50 8.66 11.81
CA ALA A 100 20.98 7.49 12.52
C ALA A 100 21.40 6.16 11.88
N LEU A 101 21.37 6.06 10.54
CA LEU A 101 21.81 4.84 9.84
C LEU A 101 23.30 4.54 10.06
N ARG A 102 24.14 5.57 10.22
CA ARG A 102 25.59 5.43 10.45
C ARG A 102 25.95 5.04 11.89
N GLU A 103 24.99 4.99 12.82
CA GLU A 103 25.22 4.50 14.19
C GLU A 103 25.39 2.97 14.24
N VAL A 104 25.02 2.27 13.17
CA VAL A 104 25.14 0.82 13.05
C VAL A 104 25.89 0.46 11.75
N GLU A 105 26.61 -0.64 11.77
CA GLU A 105 27.30 -1.14 10.57
C GLU A 105 26.30 -1.65 9.52
N ARG A 106 25.24 -2.32 9.99
CA ARG A 106 24.19 -2.91 9.14
C ARG A 106 22.84 -2.88 9.87
N PHE A 107 21.77 -2.69 9.10
CA PHE A 107 20.40 -2.69 9.59
C PHE A 107 19.52 -3.65 8.77
N ASP A 108 18.28 -3.87 9.22
CA ASP A 108 17.29 -4.68 8.50
C ASP A 108 16.98 -4.08 7.13
N ASP A 109 16.48 -4.93 6.22
CA ASP A 109 16.17 -4.52 4.85
C ASP A 109 15.24 -3.31 4.80
N LEU A 110 15.76 -2.22 4.25
CA LEU A 110 15.10 -0.94 4.08
C LEU A 110 14.75 -0.71 2.61
N MET A 111 13.49 -0.45 2.34
CA MET A 111 13.03 -0.04 1.01
C MET A 111 13.13 1.48 0.87
N VAL A 112 13.87 1.94 -0.13
CA VAL A 112 13.98 3.34 -0.56
C VAL A 112 13.18 3.51 -1.84
N MET A 113 12.24 4.46 -1.89
CA MET A 113 11.32 4.60 -3.00
C MET A 113 10.90 6.07 -3.24
N PRO A 114 10.40 6.42 -4.44
CA PRO A 114 9.84 7.74 -4.67
C PRO A 114 8.66 8.01 -3.73
N TYR A 115 8.60 9.23 -3.21
CA TYR A 115 7.39 9.69 -2.55
C TYR A 115 6.30 10.00 -3.58
N LEU A 116 5.14 9.44 -3.39
CA LEU A 116 3.96 9.69 -4.23
C LEU A 116 3.07 10.74 -3.56
N PRO A 117 3.01 11.99 -4.07
CA PRO A 117 2.40 13.11 -3.35
C PRO A 117 0.88 13.17 -3.43
N GLY A 118 0.27 12.45 -4.38
CA GLY A 118 -1.17 12.49 -4.64
C GLY A 118 -2.01 11.73 -3.60
N ASN A 119 -3.31 11.72 -3.84
CA ASN A 119 -4.27 11.08 -2.95
C ASN A 119 -4.07 9.57 -2.91
N GLU A 120 -4.34 9.00 -1.75
CA GLU A 120 -4.43 7.57 -1.55
C GLU A 120 -5.84 7.09 -1.95
N ILE A 121 -5.87 5.95 -2.64
CA ILE A 121 -7.10 5.27 -3.05
C ILE A 121 -7.09 3.90 -2.38
N SER A 122 -8.15 3.60 -1.65
CA SER A 122 -8.31 2.35 -0.91
C SER A 122 -9.48 1.59 -1.54
N VAL A 123 -9.22 0.43 -2.14
CA VAL A 123 -10.24 -0.38 -2.82
C VAL A 123 -10.59 -1.58 -1.96
N ASP A 124 -11.81 -1.64 -1.49
CA ASP A 124 -12.33 -2.82 -0.78
C ASP A 124 -12.79 -3.85 -1.81
N CYS A 125 -12.25 -5.08 -1.74
CA CYS A 125 -12.40 -6.10 -2.76
C CYS A 125 -12.92 -7.42 -2.19
N LEU A 126 -13.72 -8.12 -3.00
CA LEU A 126 -14.14 -9.51 -2.77
C LEU A 126 -14.45 -10.19 -4.09
N ASN A 127 -13.83 -11.33 -4.36
CA ASN A 127 -14.24 -12.23 -5.44
C ASN A 127 -15.51 -12.99 -5.04
N THR A 128 -16.50 -12.98 -5.92
CA THR A 128 -17.76 -13.73 -5.76
C THR A 128 -18.04 -14.59 -6.99
N GLU A 129 -19.03 -15.48 -6.92
CA GLU A 129 -19.50 -16.26 -8.07
C GLU A 129 -20.08 -15.36 -9.18
N ASP A 130 -20.65 -14.21 -8.81
CA ASP A 130 -21.23 -13.23 -9.72
C ASP A 130 -20.20 -12.24 -10.29
N GLY A 131 -18.95 -12.30 -9.83
CA GLY A 131 -17.85 -11.45 -10.26
C GLY A 131 -17.13 -10.73 -9.11
N LEU A 132 -16.24 -9.83 -9.48
CA LEU A 132 -15.45 -9.03 -8.54
C LEU A 132 -16.26 -7.86 -7.99
N ILE A 133 -16.40 -7.80 -6.68
CA ILE A 133 -16.78 -6.57 -5.97
C ILE A 133 -15.50 -5.77 -5.75
N ALA A 134 -15.46 -4.53 -6.25
CA ALA A 134 -14.34 -3.60 -6.07
C ALA A 134 -14.88 -2.18 -5.89
N ILE A 135 -14.70 -1.60 -4.71
CA ILE A 135 -15.26 -0.29 -4.36
C ILE A 135 -14.13 0.66 -3.97
N PRO A 136 -13.75 1.58 -4.87
CA PRO A 136 -12.65 2.52 -4.64
C PRO A 136 -13.09 3.72 -3.79
N ARG A 137 -12.37 3.98 -2.71
CA ARG A 137 -12.49 5.15 -1.85
C ARG A 137 -11.28 6.05 -2.01
N PHE A 138 -11.47 7.26 -2.50
CA PHE A 138 -10.45 8.30 -2.60
C PHE A 138 -10.35 9.03 -1.27
N LYS A 139 -9.21 8.91 -0.59
CA LYS A 139 -8.95 9.59 0.68
C LYS A 139 -8.62 11.05 0.42
N GLY A 140 -9.46 11.94 0.92
CA GLY A 140 -9.27 13.39 0.84
C GLY A 140 -8.33 13.93 1.92
N SER A 141 -8.09 15.24 1.89
CA SER A 141 -7.27 15.97 2.87
C SER A 141 -7.96 16.18 4.23
N ALA A 142 -9.25 15.93 4.33
CA ALA A 142 -10.08 16.05 5.52
C ALA A 142 -10.76 14.69 5.78
N ARG A 143 -11.57 14.60 6.83
CA ARG A 143 -12.29 13.40 7.25
C ARG A 143 -13.35 12.89 6.24
N HIS A 144 -13.22 13.26 4.97
CA HIS A 144 -14.11 12.88 3.91
C HIS A 144 -13.40 11.97 2.92
N GLU A 145 -14.00 10.84 2.64
CA GLU A 145 -13.63 9.94 1.56
C GLU A 145 -14.71 10.01 0.48
N LYS A 146 -14.32 9.83 -0.77
CA LYS A 146 -15.23 9.88 -1.90
C LYS A 146 -15.14 8.56 -2.66
N ILE A 147 -16.25 7.90 -2.87
CA ILE A 147 -16.32 6.74 -3.76
C ILE A 147 -16.35 7.26 -5.19
N VAL A 148 -15.40 6.79 -6.00
CA VAL A 148 -15.29 7.13 -7.42
C VAL A 148 -14.88 5.87 -8.18
N PHE A 149 -15.77 5.38 -9.02
CA PHE A 149 -15.50 4.24 -9.89
C PHE A 149 -14.68 4.69 -11.11
N ASP A 150 -13.38 4.79 -10.89
CA ASP A 150 -12.39 5.12 -11.92
C ASP A 150 -12.02 3.85 -12.69
N GLU A 151 -12.12 3.89 -14.02
CA GLU A 151 -11.91 2.71 -14.87
C GLU A 151 -10.49 2.16 -14.78
N ASN A 152 -9.47 3.01 -14.64
CA ASN A 152 -8.08 2.57 -14.52
C ASN A 152 -7.86 1.86 -13.18
N ILE A 153 -8.39 2.41 -12.08
CA ILE A 153 -8.31 1.79 -10.76
C ILE A 153 -9.02 0.43 -10.76
N LEU A 154 -10.20 0.34 -11.36
CA LEU A 154 -10.95 -0.91 -11.45
C LEU A 154 -10.20 -1.96 -12.31
N ALA A 155 -9.64 -1.55 -13.46
CA ALA A 155 -8.84 -2.43 -14.31
C ALA A 155 -7.60 -2.95 -13.58
N MET A 156 -6.82 -2.08 -12.93
CA MET A 156 -5.66 -2.47 -12.12
C MET A 156 -6.05 -3.41 -10.99
N THR A 157 -7.15 -3.10 -10.28
CA THR A 157 -7.68 -3.94 -9.20
C THR A 157 -8.04 -5.33 -9.72
N LYS A 158 -8.73 -5.42 -10.85
CA LYS A 158 -9.09 -6.68 -11.49
C LYS A 158 -7.85 -7.49 -11.87
N THR A 159 -6.86 -6.88 -12.53
CA THR A 159 -5.58 -7.52 -12.87
C THR A 159 -4.89 -8.12 -11.64
N ILE A 160 -4.86 -7.38 -10.52
CA ILE A 160 -4.28 -7.87 -9.26
C ILE A 160 -5.08 -9.06 -8.74
N MET A 161 -6.41 -8.93 -8.63
CA MET A 161 -7.27 -9.98 -8.06
C MET A 161 -7.22 -11.28 -8.87
N GLU A 162 -7.14 -11.18 -10.20
CA GLU A 162 -6.96 -12.34 -11.09
C GLU A 162 -5.58 -12.99 -10.93
N ARG A 163 -4.54 -12.19 -10.68
CA ARG A 163 -3.16 -12.69 -10.55
C ARG A 163 -2.89 -13.36 -9.21
N VAL A 164 -3.44 -12.82 -8.11
CA VAL A 164 -3.18 -13.31 -6.75
C VAL A 164 -4.22 -14.31 -6.24
N ASP A 165 -5.37 -14.42 -6.91
CA ASP A 165 -6.47 -15.36 -6.60
C ASP A 165 -6.96 -15.28 -5.14
N LEU A 166 -7.12 -14.06 -4.60
CA LEU A 166 -7.66 -13.86 -3.26
C LEU A 166 -9.14 -14.21 -3.21
N GLN A 167 -9.54 -15.02 -2.27
CA GLN A 167 -10.91 -15.50 -2.08
C GLN A 167 -11.64 -14.82 -0.91
N CYS A 168 -10.87 -14.32 0.06
CA CYS A 168 -11.39 -13.57 1.19
C CYS A 168 -11.44 -12.06 0.90
N PRO A 169 -12.22 -11.28 1.68
CA PRO A 169 -12.21 -9.84 1.56
C PRO A 169 -10.80 -9.27 1.78
N CYS A 170 -10.38 -8.43 0.87
CA CYS A 170 -9.06 -7.79 0.93
C CYS A 170 -9.17 -6.29 0.65
N ASN A 171 -8.07 -5.59 0.81
CA ASN A 171 -7.99 -4.17 0.53
C ASN A 171 -6.73 -3.85 -0.27
N ILE A 172 -6.91 -3.29 -1.45
CA ILE A 172 -5.83 -2.86 -2.34
C ILE A 172 -5.69 -1.36 -2.26
N GLN A 173 -4.47 -0.88 -2.04
CA GLN A 173 -4.20 0.55 -1.93
C GLN A 173 -3.34 1.02 -3.09
N PHE A 174 -3.77 2.14 -3.67
CA PHE A 174 -3.02 2.87 -4.69
C PHE A 174 -2.70 4.28 -4.19
N ARG A 175 -1.69 4.90 -4.79
CA ARG A 175 -1.40 6.30 -4.58
C ARG A 175 -1.11 7.01 -5.88
N LEU A 176 -1.64 8.19 -6.04
CA LEU A 176 -1.47 8.96 -7.26
C LEU A 176 -0.12 9.70 -7.29
N LYS A 177 0.49 9.74 -8.47
CA LYS A 177 1.53 10.68 -8.83
C LYS A 177 1.19 11.26 -10.21
N ASP A 178 1.03 12.56 -10.30
CA ASP A 178 0.67 13.26 -11.54
C ASP A 178 -0.60 12.69 -12.21
N GLY A 179 -1.58 12.28 -11.40
CA GLY A 179 -2.81 11.65 -11.86
C GLY A 179 -2.70 10.16 -12.19
N VAL A 180 -1.50 9.59 -12.20
CA VAL A 180 -1.26 8.16 -12.46
C VAL A 180 -1.31 7.37 -11.16
N PRO A 181 -2.12 6.31 -11.06
CA PRO A 181 -2.15 5.44 -9.89
C PRO A 181 -0.98 4.46 -9.89
N TYR A 182 -0.36 4.31 -8.73
CA TYR A 182 0.68 3.32 -8.43
C TYR A 182 0.23 2.42 -7.29
N LEU A 183 0.51 1.13 -7.38
CA LEU A 183 0.24 0.18 -6.30
C LEU A 183 1.04 0.56 -5.05
N LEU A 184 0.35 0.67 -3.91
CA LEU A 184 0.98 0.96 -2.63
C LEU A 184 1.15 -0.29 -1.79
N GLU A 185 0.06 -1.04 -1.57
CA GLU A 185 0.06 -2.32 -0.85
C GLU A 185 -1.24 -3.10 -1.07
N ILE A 186 -1.19 -4.39 -0.74
CA ILE A 186 -2.33 -5.29 -0.72
C ILE A 186 -2.46 -5.85 0.70
N ASN A 187 -3.58 -5.59 1.34
CA ASN A 187 -3.91 -6.10 2.66
C ASN A 187 -4.84 -7.30 2.53
N THR A 188 -4.42 -8.48 2.99
CA THR A 188 -5.21 -9.72 2.97
C THR A 188 -6.27 -9.75 4.08
N ARG A 189 -6.90 -8.64 4.31
CA ARG A 189 -7.92 -8.40 5.35
C ARG A 189 -8.83 -7.23 4.96
N MET A 190 -9.95 -7.16 5.62
CA MET A 190 -10.87 -6.02 5.55
C MET A 190 -10.19 -4.72 5.99
N SER A 191 -10.46 -3.62 5.29
CA SER A 191 -9.94 -2.29 5.64
C SER A 191 -10.61 -1.70 6.87
N GLY A 192 -9.95 -0.76 7.54
CA GLY A 192 -10.57 0.03 8.61
C GLY A 192 -11.71 0.92 8.14
N GLY A 193 -11.81 1.21 6.84
CA GLY A 193 -12.88 2.01 6.23
C GLY A 193 -14.01 1.19 5.60
N LEU A 194 -13.98 -0.15 5.70
CA LEU A 194 -14.96 -1.02 5.06
C LEU A 194 -16.41 -0.70 5.45
N GLN A 195 -16.65 -0.30 6.71
CA GLN A 195 -17.99 0.08 7.14
C GLN A 195 -18.53 1.26 6.32
N MET A 196 -17.71 2.27 6.08
CA MET A 196 -18.10 3.42 5.24
C MET A 196 -18.42 3.00 3.81
N THR A 197 -17.62 2.08 3.24
CA THR A 197 -17.88 1.49 1.93
C THR A 197 -19.22 0.77 1.90
N CYS A 198 -19.48 -0.08 2.88
CA CYS A 198 -20.72 -0.86 2.96
C CYS A 198 -21.95 0.03 3.11
N GLU A 199 -21.87 1.08 3.92
CA GLU A 199 -22.96 2.04 4.14
C GLU A 199 -23.24 2.89 2.89
N ALA A 200 -22.17 3.40 2.24
CA ALA A 200 -22.31 4.27 1.09
C ALA A 200 -22.88 3.56 -0.14
N GLU A 201 -22.49 2.32 -0.37
CA GLU A 201 -22.93 1.52 -1.53
C GLU A 201 -24.09 0.57 -1.20
N ASN A 202 -24.63 0.64 0.01
CA ASN A 202 -25.70 -0.24 0.49
C ASN A 202 -25.40 -1.74 0.25
N ILE A 203 -24.15 -2.14 0.52
CA ILE A 203 -23.65 -3.51 0.34
C ILE A 203 -23.06 -4.04 1.65
N ASN A 204 -23.24 -5.31 1.94
CA ASN A 204 -22.66 -5.94 3.14
C ASN A 204 -21.58 -6.95 2.74
N ILE A 205 -20.38 -6.46 2.40
CA ILE A 205 -19.24 -7.29 1.98
C ILE A 205 -18.92 -8.39 3.01
N PRO A 206 -18.87 -8.14 4.34
CA PRO A 206 -18.65 -9.19 5.34
C PRO A 206 -19.70 -10.30 5.30
N ASN A 207 -20.99 -9.95 5.14
CA ASN A 207 -22.06 -10.93 5.04
C ASN A 207 -21.98 -11.75 3.73
N ILE A 208 -21.65 -11.10 2.61
CA ILE A 208 -21.44 -11.78 1.32
C ILE A 208 -20.29 -12.78 1.45
N ALA A 209 -19.16 -12.38 2.00
CA ALA A 209 -18.00 -13.23 2.20
C ALA A 209 -18.31 -14.44 3.10
N LEU A 210 -19.01 -14.21 4.22
CA LEU A 210 -19.41 -15.27 5.13
C LEU A 210 -20.35 -16.29 4.45
N ASN A 211 -21.35 -15.82 3.70
CA ASN A 211 -22.28 -16.72 3.01
C ASN A 211 -21.57 -17.52 1.91
N LYS A 212 -20.69 -16.88 1.12
CA LYS A 212 -19.81 -17.55 0.16
C LYS A 212 -19.00 -18.68 0.84
N ASP A 213 -18.34 -18.36 1.96
CA ASP A 213 -17.52 -19.34 2.69
C ASP A 213 -18.36 -20.49 3.27
N LEU A 214 -19.62 -20.26 3.61
CA LEU A 214 -20.56 -21.28 4.07
C LEU A 214 -21.29 -22.02 2.93
N GLY A 215 -20.99 -21.72 1.67
CA GLY A 215 -21.65 -22.31 0.49
C GLY A 215 -23.14 -21.94 0.38
N LYS A 216 -23.53 -20.74 0.87
CA LYS A 216 -24.88 -20.23 0.79
C LYS A 216 -25.00 -19.20 -0.33
N HIS A 217 -25.91 -19.43 -1.26
CA HIS A 217 -26.27 -18.41 -2.25
C HIS A 217 -26.99 -17.25 -1.59
N ILE A 218 -26.52 -16.03 -1.84
CA ILE A 218 -27.19 -14.80 -1.45
C ILE A 218 -28.08 -14.41 -2.63
N LYS A 219 -29.38 -14.36 -2.39
CA LYS A 219 -30.33 -13.81 -3.35
C LYS A 219 -30.41 -12.29 -3.20
#